data_626d5c803c451ccd3cbd3ca4dcf52d77
#
_entry.id   626d5c803c451ccd3cbd3ca4dcf52d77
#
_cell.length_a   1.000
_cell.length_b   1.000
_cell.length_c   1.000
_cell.angle_alpha   90.00
_cell.angle_beta   90.00
_cell.angle_gamma   90.00
#
_symmetry.space_group_name_H-M   'P 1'
#
loop_
_entity.id
_entity.type
_entity.pdbx_description
1 polymer ?
#
loop_
_entity_poly.entity_id
_entity_poly.type
_entity_poly.pdbx_seq_one_letter_code
_entity_poly.pdbx_strand_id
1 'polypeptide(L)'
;ANIELAEAPCLIEKRAEATETMEKVPTPGRDKCELVVELLNKPLTASVKSIVLAVDQQDEKGNPLPAKIVLLLLRGDHTLNEVKAEKLEALKGGFRFATDKEIEDTFGSKPGYLGPVGIPKDVTIVADTTVANMSDFIVGANEEGYHIRGVNWGRDLREPDVVADIRNVVEGDVSPDGKGTLKMQRGIEAVSYTHLRAHETT
;
A
#
# COMPACT_ATOMS: atom_id res chain seq x y z
N ALA A 1 -23.76 2.12 2.33
CA ALA A 1 -22.72 1.83 3.30
C ALA A 1 -21.44 1.38 2.62
N ASN A 2 -20.34 1.71 3.16
CA ASN A 2 -19.04 1.28 2.65
C ASN A 2 -18.78 -0.15 3.15
N ILE A 3 -18.93 -1.11 2.27
CA ILE A 3 -18.78 -2.52 2.62
C ILE A 3 -17.37 -2.83 3.12
N GLU A 4 -16.35 -2.24 2.52
CA GLU A 4 -14.95 -2.44 2.92
C GLU A 4 -14.73 -2.02 4.37
N LEU A 5 -15.27 -0.86 4.76
CA LEU A 5 -15.15 -0.37 6.13
C LEU A 5 -15.94 -1.22 7.11
N ALA A 6 -17.15 -1.65 6.72
CA ALA A 6 -18.00 -2.47 7.57
C ALA A 6 -17.37 -3.84 7.86
N GLU A 7 -16.65 -4.40 6.89
CA GLU A 7 -16.03 -5.71 7.00
C GLU A 7 -14.59 -5.69 7.48
N ALA A 8 -13.93 -4.53 7.48
CA ALA A 8 -12.52 -4.41 7.82
C ALA A 8 -12.14 -5.10 9.14
N PRO A 9 -12.86 -4.91 10.25
CA PRO A 9 -12.52 -5.58 11.50
C PRO A 9 -12.53 -7.10 11.40
N CYS A 10 -13.36 -7.66 10.52
CA CYS A 10 -13.47 -9.10 10.32
C CYS A 10 -12.32 -9.65 9.47
N LEU A 11 -11.64 -8.80 8.70
CA LEU A 11 -10.53 -9.19 7.86
C LEU A 11 -9.19 -9.16 8.59
N ILE A 12 -9.14 -8.55 9.77
CA ILE A 12 -7.93 -8.49 10.58
C ILE A 12 -7.97 -9.64 11.57
N GLU A 13 -7.08 -10.60 11.36
CA GLU A 13 -6.88 -11.69 12.29
C GLU A 13 -6.02 -11.23 13.47
N LYS A 14 -5.84 -12.09 14.47
CA LYS A 14 -4.95 -11.76 15.57
C LYS A 14 -3.52 -11.63 15.04
N ARG A 15 -3.01 -10.42 15.04
CA ARG A 15 -1.64 -10.14 14.61
C ARG A 15 -0.62 -10.76 15.57
N ALA A 16 0.54 -11.14 15.03
CA ALA A 16 1.66 -11.52 15.88
C ALA A 16 2.05 -10.34 16.79
N GLU A 17 2.52 -10.63 17.98
CA GLU A 17 2.96 -9.58 18.90
C GLU A 17 4.12 -8.78 18.30
N ALA A 18 4.11 -7.48 18.57
CA ALA A 18 5.22 -6.62 18.21
C ALA A 18 6.45 -7.01 19.01
N THR A 19 7.56 -7.29 18.33
CA THR A 19 8.82 -7.65 18.96
C THR A 19 9.91 -6.59 18.76
N GLU A 20 9.67 -5.64 17.85
CA GLU A 20 10.63 -4.60 17.51
C GLU A 20 10.13 -3.21 17.93
N THR A 21 11.07 -2.34 18.24
CA THR A 21 10.78 -0.92 18.41
C THR A 21 10.87 -0.25 17.03
N MET A 22 10.00 0.69 16.77
CA MET A 22 10.05 1.46 15.52
C MET A 22 11.36 2.26 15.47
N GLU A 23 12.07 2.13 14.34
CA GLU A 23 13.37 2.77 14.17
C GLU A 23 13.56 3.25 12.73
N LYS A 24 13.92 4.52 12.57
CA LYS A 24 14.31 5.06 11.28
C LYS A 24 15.76 4.70 11.00
N VAL A 25 16.03 4.10 9.84
CA VAL A 25 17.37 3.62 9.48
C VAL A 25 17.79 4.17 8.12
N PRO A 26 19.08 4.47 7.94
CA PRO A 26 19.57 4.94 6.64
C PRO A 26 19.59 3.80 5.62
N THR A 27 19.01 4.06 4.47
CA THR A 27 18.96 3.12 3.34
C THR A 27 19.24 3.85 2.04
N PRO A 28 20.40 4.50 1.90
CA PRO A 28 20.69 5.33 0.74
C PRO A 28 20.72 4.50 -0.54
N GLY A 29 20.07 5.01 -1.59
CA GLY A 29 19.96 4.33 -2.87
C GLY A 29 19.08 3.10 -2.89
N ARG A 30 18.37 2.80 -1.81
CA ARG A 30 17.52 1.62 -1.68
C ARG A 30 16.05 2.01 -1.80
N ASP A 31 15.60 2.25 -3.03
CA ASP A 31 14.24 2.72 -3.32
C ASP A 31 13.24 1.58 -3.63
N LYS A 32 13.67 0.33 -3.53
CA LYS A 32 12.84 -0.85 -3.78
C LYS A 32 12.92 -1.81 -2.60
N CYS A 33 11.83 -2.52 -2.34
CA CYS A 33 11.73 -3.44 -1.22
C CYS A 33 12.85 -4.48 -1.21
N GLU A 34 13.19 -5.03 -2.35
CA GLU A 34 14.26 -6.04 -2.49
C GLU A 34 15.61 -5.49 -2.01
N LEU A 35 15.90 -4.23 -2.32
CA LEU A 35 17.14 -3.58 -1.93
C LEU A 35 17.17 -3.24 -0.45
N VAL A 36 16.02 -2.84 0.09
CA VAL A 36 15.89 -2.48 1.51
C VAL A 36 16.10 -3.71 2.39
N VAL A 37 15.38 -4.79 2.10
CA VAL A 37 15.46 -5.99 2.93
C VAL A 37 16.83 -6.66 2.85
N GLU A 38 17.49 -6.59 1.69
CA GLU A 38 18.86 -7.05 1.56
C GLU A 38 19.79 -6.30 2.54
N LEU A 39 19.69 -4.98 2.57
CA LEU A 39 20.49 -4.16 3.48
C LEU A 39 20.20 -4.46 4.94
N LEU A 40 18.93 -4.67 5.28
CA LEU A 40 18.50 -4.88 6.66
C LEU A 40 18.53 -6.36 7.09
N ASN A 41 18.93 -7.24 6.19
CA ASN A 41 18.97 -8.69 6.43
C ASN A 41 17.62 -9.23 6.91
N LYS A 42 16.58 -8.87 6.16
CA LYS A 42 15.21 -9.29 6.42
C LYS A 42 14.62 -9.98 5.18
N PRO A 43 13.59 -10.81 5.34
CA PRO A 43 12.90 -11.38 4.17
C PRO A 43 12.07 -10.29 3.46
N LEU A 44 11.88 -10.47 2.16
CA LEU A 44 11.06 -9.54 1.36
C LEU A 44 9.64 -9.42 1.92
N THR A 45 9.13 -10.48 2.53
CA THR A 45 7.81 -10.50 3.17
C THR A 45 7.70 -9.62 4.41
N ALA A 46 8.80 -9.04 4.89
CA ALA A 46 8.77 -8.09 6.00
C ALA A 46 8.56 -6.65 5.53
N SER A 47 8.65 -6.40 4.24
CA SER A 47 8.54 -5.05 3.68
C SER A 47 7.15 -4.76 3.15
N VAL A 48 6.81 -3.47 3.15
CA VAL A 48 5.54 -2.96 2.62
C VAL A 48 5.86 -1.83 1.66
N LYS A 49 5.28 -1.89 0.47
CA LYS A 49 5.42 -0.84 -0.53
C LYS A 49 4.16 0.02 -0.60
N SER A 50 4.36 1.28 -0.96
CA SER A 50 3.31 2.29 -1.02
C SER A 50 3.04 2.67 -2.47
N ILE A 51 1.77 2.68 -2.84
CA ILE A 51 1.30 3.16 -4.15
C ILE A 51 0.38 4.34 -3.88
N VAL A 52 0.68 5.49 -4.46
CA VAL A 52 -0.05 6.72 -4.19
C VAL A 52 -0.95 7.04 -5.37
N LEU A 53 -2.24 7.03 -5.12
CA LEU A 53 -3.26 7.35 -6.12
C LEU A 53 -3.93 8.67 -5.78
N ALA A 54 -4.46 9.32 -6.80
CA ALA A 54 -5.22 10.55 -6.65
C ALA A 54 -6.59 10.39 -7.30
N VAL A 55 -7.61 10.92 -6.62
CA VAL A 55 -8.97 10.96 -7.12
C VAL A 55 -9.33 12.42 -7.32
N ASP A 56 -9.51 12.81 -8.57
CA ASP A 56 -9.85 14.20 -8.89
C ASP A 56 -11.24 14.54 -8.35
N GLN A 57 -11.35 15.74 -7.82
CA GLN A 57 -12.60 16.23 -7.23
C GLN A 57 -12.97 17.58 -7.85
N GLN A 58 -14.25 17.87 -7.79
CA GLN A 58 -14.77 19.16 -8.23
C GLN A 58 -15.92 19.59 -7.32
N ASP A 59 -16.13 20.90 -7.25
CA ASP A 59 -17.25 21.44 -6.50
C ASP A 59 -18.56 21.31 -7.28
N GLU A 60 -19.67 21.78 -6.68
CA GLU A 60 -20.99 21.71 -7.30
C GLU A 60 -21.07 22.45 -8.65
N LYS A 61 -20.18 23.40 -8.88
CA LYS A 61 -20.12 24.19 -10.12
C LYS A 61 -19.16 23.59 -11.14
N GLY A 62 -18.53 22.46 -10.82
CA GLY A 62 -17.57 21.81 -11.70
C GLY A 62 -16.16 22.38 -11.63
N ASN A 63 -15.88 23.29 -10.67
CA ASN A 63 -14.53 23.81 -10.48
C ASN A 63 -13.63 22.76 -9.83
N PRO A 64 -12.37 22.61 -10.30
CA PRO A 64 -11.47 21.62 -9.71
C PRO A 64 -11.16 21.94 -8.24
N LEU A 65 -11.21 20.91 -7.43
CA LEU A 65 -10.74 20.92 -6.05
C LEU A 65 -9.45 20.11 -5.96
N PRO A 66 -8.67 20.27 -4.88
CA PRO A 66 -7.51 19.41 -4.67
C PRO A 66 -7.91 17.93 -4.70
N ALA A 67 -7.12 17.11 -5.38
CA ALA A 67 -7.39 15.70 -5.47
C ALA A 67 -7.30 15.04 -4.09
N LYS A 68 -8.16 14.05 -3.87
CA LYS A 68 -8.06 13.21 -2.68
C LYS A 68 -6.95 12.20 -2.88
N ILE A 69 -6.08 12.04 -1.89
CA ILE A 69 -4.97 11.11 -1.95
C ILE A 69 -5.36 9.80 -1.27
N VAL A 70 -5.10 8.70 -1.96
CA VAL A 70 -5.35 7.34 -1.49
C VAL A 70 -4.01 6.59 -1.51
N LEU A 71 -3.62 6.09 -0.36
CA LEU A 71 -2.38 5.33 -0.20
C LEU A 71 -2.72 3.85 -0.14
N LEU A 72 -2.26 3.09 -1.12
CA LEU A 72 -2.42 1.64 -1.14
C LEU A 72 -1.15 1.00 -0.60
N LEU A 73 -1.31 0.05 0.32
CA LEU A 73 -0.19 -0.67 0.92
C LEU A 73 -0.23 -2.14 0.53
N LEU A 74 0.87 -2.62 -0.03
CA LEU A 74 1.06 -4.01 -0.45
C LEU A 74 2.33 -4.57 0.16
N ARG A 75 2.33 -5.87 0.47
CA ARG A 75 3.56 -6.53 0.91
C ARG A 75 4.57 -6.49 -0.24
N GLY A 76 5.85 -6.41 0.08
CA GLY A 76 6.90 -6.16 -0.90
C GLY A 76 7.02 -7.17 -2.03
N ASP A 77 6.56 -8.39 -1.81
CA ASP A 77 6.57 -9.46 -2.83
C ASP A 77 5.25 -9.54 -3.63
N HIS A 78 4.27 -8.70 -3.31
CA HIS A 78 2.97 -8.68 -3.99
C HIS A 78 2.90 -7.52 -4.99
N THR A 79 1.97 -7.63 -5.93
CA THR A 79 1.70 -6.59 -6.92
C THR A 79 0.22 -6.21 -6.90
N LEU A 80 -0.06 -4.96 -7.24
CA LEU A 80 -1.43 -4.44 -7.26
C LEU A 80 -2.24 -5.07 -8.40
N ASN A 81 -3.46 -5.47 -8.08
CA ASN A 81 -4.46 -5.84 -9.08
C ASN A 81 -5.36 -4.62 -9.31
N GLU A 82 -5.23 -4.01 -10.48
CA GLU A 82 -5.97 -2.80 -10.82
C GLU A 82 -7.47 -3.02 -10.83
N VAL A 83 -7.92 -4.17 -11.31
CA VAL A 83 -9.36 -4.49 -11.36
C VAL A 83 -9.94 -4.58 -9.95
N LYS A 84 -9.22 -5.19 -9.02
CA LYS A 84 -9.63 -5.24 -7.61
C LYS A 84 -9.64 -3.85 -6.99
N ALA A 85 -8.64 -3.02 -7.30
CA ALA A 85 -8.55 -1.67 -6.78
C ALA A 85 -9.71 -0.79 -7.25
N GLU A 86 -10.12 -0.92 -8.50
CA GLU A 86 -11.25 -0.16 -9.06
C GLU A 86 -12.55 -0.37 -8.32
N LYS A 87 -12.69 -1.48 -7.62
CA LYS A 87 -13.90 -1.81 -6.85
C LYS A 87 -13.94 -1.13 -5.49
N LEU A 88 -12.83 -0.54 -5.04
CA LEU A 88 -12.79 0.16 -3.76
C LEU A 88 -13.69 1.39 -3.80
N GLU A 89 -14.43 1.63 -2.73
CA GLU A 89 -15.31 2.79 -2.61
C GLU A 89 -14.53 4.10 -2.82
N ALA A 90 -13.33 4.19 -2.24
CA ALA A 90 -12.50 5.37 -2.35
C ALA A 90 -12.03 5.67 -3.78
N LEU A 91 -12.05 4.68 -4.67
CA LEU A 91 -11.58 4.80 -6.05
C LEU A 91 -12.71 4.75 -7.08
N LYS A 92 -13.95 4.63 -6.64
CA LYS A 92 -15.10 4.68 -7.55
C LYS A 92 -15.18 6.04 -8.22
N GLY A 93 -15.51 6.03 -9.49
CA GLY A 93 -15.56 7.25 -10.28
C GLY A 93 -14.25 7.59 -10.98
N GLY A 94 -13.19 6.82 -10.73
CA GLY A 94 -11.92 6.97 -11.42
C GLY A 94 -10.79 7.41 -10.50
N PHE A 95 -9.59 7.04 -10.90
CA PHE A 95 -8.36 7.41 -10.18
C PHE A 95 -7.21 7.48 -11.18
N ARG A 96 -6.15 8.09 -10.74
CA ARG A 96 -4.89 8.17 -11.48
C ARG A 96 -3.74 8.07 -10.48
N PHE A 97 -2.53 7.88 -10.97
CA PHE A 97 -1.37 8.04 -10.10
C PHE A 97 -1.26 9.49 -9.67
N ALA A 98 -0.87 9.70 -8.43
CA ALA A 98 -0.57 11.04 -7.94
C ALA A 98 0.64 11.61 -8.68
N THR A 99 0.64 12.90 -8.92
CA THR A 99 1.79 13.59 -9.52
C THR A 99 2.90 13.71 -8.47
N ASP A 100 4.13 13.95 -8.95
CA ASP A 100 5.26 14.16 -8.04
C ASP A 100 5.01 15.33 -7.09
N LYS A 101 4.34 16.38 -7.58
CA LYS A 101 3.98 17.53 -6.74
C LYS A 101 2.97 17.15 -5.66
N GLU A 102 1.96 16.41 -6.02
CA GLU A 102 0.96 15.92 -5.05
C GLU A 102 1.62 15.03 -3.98
N ILE A 103 2.53 14.17 -4.41
CA ILE A 103 3.29 13.30 -3.50
C ILE A 103 4.16 14.14 -2.57
N GLU A 104 4.90 15.09 -3.09
CA GLU A 104 5.75 15.95 -2.30
C GLU A 104 4.95 16.80 -1.32
N ASP A 105 3.84 17.38 -1.77
CA ASP A 105 2.96 18.18 -0.92
C ASP A 105 2.34 17.37 0.21
N THR A 106 2.05 16.09 -0.05
CA THR A 106 1.37 15.21 0.93
C THR A 106 2.36 14.51 1.87
N PHE A 107 3.44 13.98 1.33
CA PHE A 107 4.38 13.14 2.07
C PHE A 107 5.68 13.85 2.45
N GLY A 108 5.98 15.00 1.83
CA GLY A 108 7.22 15.72 2.08
C GLY A 108 8.44 15.09 1.43
N SER A 109 8.25 14.17 0.50
CA SER A 109 9.32 13.44 -0.16
C SER A 109 8.95 13.09 -1.58
N LYS A 110 9.96 12.78 -2.39
CA LYS A 110 9.78 12.25 -3.74
C LYS A 110 9.44 10.74 -3.69
N PRO A 111 8.89 10.18 -4.77
CA PRO A 111 8.68 8.74 -4.87
C PRO A 111 9.96 7.95 -4.60
N GLY A 112 9.82 6.75 -4.05
CA GLY A 112 10.91 5.85 -3.73
C GLY A 112 11.07 5.55 -2.24
N TYR A 113 10.67 6.49 -1.38
CA TYR A 113 10.84 6.36 0.07
C TYR A 113 9.56 6.69 0.82
N LEU A 114 8.40 6.43 0.20
CA LEU A 114 7.11 6.78 0.78
C LEU A 114 6.59 5.72 1.74
N GLY A 115 5.85 6.17 2.76
CA GLY A 115 5.26 5.27 3.73
C GLY A 115 4.10 5.91 4.48
N PRO A 116 3.37 5.13 5.28
CA PRO A 116 2.14 5.56 5.95
C PRO A 116 2.34 6.23 7.30
N VAL A 117 3.55 6.27 7.82
CA VAL A 117 3.79 6.81 9.17
C VAL A 117 3.89 8.33 9.13
N GLY A 118 3.09 9.01 9.97
CA GLY A 118 3.17 10.46 10.11
C GLY A 118 2.58 11.28 8.97
N ILE A 119 1.69 10.69 8.18
CA ILE A 119 1.06 11.37 7.02
C ILE A 119 -0.22 12.10 7.44
N PRO A 120 -0.71 13.04 6.60
CA PRO A 120 -1.94 13.75 6.89
C PRO A 120 -3.14 12.81 7.10
N LYS A 121 -4.04 13.19 8.00
CA LYS A 121 -5.19 12.36 8.38
C LYS A 121 -6.24 12.24 7.27
N ASP A 122 -6.25 13.16 6.31
CA ASP A 122 -7.18 13.13 5.19
C ASP A 122 -6.73 12.19 4.07
N VAL A 123 -5.53 11.64 4.16
CA VAL A 123 -5.10 10.56 3.27
C VAL A 123 -5.84 9.27 3.66
N THR A 124 -6.50 8.66 2.69
CA THR A 124 -7.14 7.36 2.91
C THR A 124 -6.09 6.27 2.82
N ILE A 125 -5.90 5.50 3.88
CA ILE A 125 -4.99 4.36 3.91
C ILE A 125 -5.77 3.09 3.61
N VAL A 126 -5.44 2.44 2.50
CA VAL A 126 -5.99 1.13 2.14
C VAL A 126 -4.89 0.10 2.30
N ALA A 127 -5.07 -0.83 3.22
CA ALA A 127 -4.13 -1.93 3.39
C ALA A 127 -4.67 -3.18 2.71
N ASP A 128 -3.85 -3.81 1.86
CA ASP A 128 -4.16 -5.15 1.43
C ASP A 128 -4.32 -6.05 2.66
N THR A 129 -5.21 -7.03 2.59
CA THR A 129 -5.48 -7.93 3.72
C THR A 129 -4.20 -8.50 4.34
N THR A 130 -3.23 -8.88 3.50
CA THR A 130 -1.95 -9.39 3.97
C THR A 130 -1.21 -8.36 4.83
N VAL A 131 -1.17 -7.10 4.39
CA VAL A 131 -0.49 -6.02 5.11
C VAL A 131 -1.20 -5.70 6.41
N ALA A 132 -2.53 -5.68 6.41
CA ALA A 132 -3.31 -5.43 7.62
C ALA A 132 -3.03 -6.43 8.72
N ASN A 133 -2.54 -7.61 8.39
CA ASN A 133 -2.24 -8.68 9.33
C ASN A 133 -0.74 -8.79 9.69
N MET A 134 0.09 -7.87 9.19
CA MET A 134 1.53 -7.88 9.48
C MET A 134 1.87 -7.20 10.80
N SER A 135 3.01 -7.61 11.36
CA SER A 135 3.65 -6.97 12.52
C SER A 135 5.11 -6.72 12.20
N ASP A 136 5.73 -5.75 12.88
CA ASP A 136 7.17 -5.44 12.73
C ASP A 136 7.59 -5.24 11.26
N PHE A 137 6.82 -4.48 10.50
CA PHE A 137 7.07 -4.33 9.06
C PHE A 137 7.92 -3.10 8.75
N ILE A 138 8.44 -3.08 7.51
CA ILE A 138 9.35 -2.05 7.04
C ILE A 138 8.62 -1.20 5.99
N VAL A 139 8.69 0.12 6.13
CA VAL A 139 8.07 1.08 5.20
C VAL A 139 9.07 2.19 4.86
N GLY A 140 8.82 2.92 3.79
CA GLY A 140 9.56 4.17 3.52
C GLY A 140 9.32 5.19 4.63
N ALA A 141 10.31 6.02 4.87
CA ALA A 141 10.28 7.00 5.97
C ALA A 141 9.77 8.38 5.56
N ASN A 142 9.31 8.54 4.32
CA ASN A 142 8.94 9.83 3.75
C ASN A 142 10.12 10.82 3.79
N GLU A 143 11.31 10.27 3.63
CA GLU A 143 12.55 11.01 3.57
C GLU A 143 13.52 10.25 2.68
N GLU A 144 14.08 10.93 1.68
CA GLU A 144 15.03 10.29 0.75
C GLU A 144 16.18 9.64 1.50
N GLY A 145 16.44 8.37 1.18
CA GLY A 145 17.52 7.62 1.77
C GLY A 145 17.23 6.98 3.13
N TYR A 146 15.95 6.95 3.55
CA TYR A 146 15.57 6.37 4.85
C TYR A 146 14.35 5.48 4.76
N HIS A 147 14.35 4.46 5.59
CA HIS A 147 13.19 3.60 5.84
C HIS A 147 12.94 3.51 7.34
N ILE A 148 11.76 3.03 7.70
CA ILE A 148 11.40 2.75 9.10
C ILE A 148 11.17 1.25 9.22
N ARG A 149 11.81 0.63 10.20
CA ARG A 149 11.63 -0.78 10.53
C ARG A 149 10.87 -0.90 11.85
N GLY A 150 10.37 -2.10 12.13
CA GLY A 150 9.66 -2.37 13.39
C GLY A 150 8.34 -1.66 13.51
N VAL A 151 7.64 -1.42 12.41
CA VAL A 151 6.38 -0.66 12.38
C VAL A 151 5.22 -1.58 12.72
N ASN A 152 4.33 -1.12 13.60
CA ASN A 152 3.17 -1.90 14.01
C ASN A 152 1.90 -1.04 14.04
N TRP A 153 0.82 -1.62 13.51
CA TRP A 153 -0.49 -1.00 13.50
C TRP A 153 -0.96 -0.68 14.93
N GLY A 154 -1.61 0.46 15.09
CA GLY A 154 -2.18 0.88 16.36
C GLY A 154 -1.19 1.45 17.35
N ARG A 155 0.10 1.12 17.23
CA ARG A 155 1.17 1.64 18.08
C ARG A 155 1.91 2.80 17.40
N ASP A 156 2.36 2.57 16.15
CA ASP A 156 3.22 3.51 15.42
C ASP A 156 2.45 4.29 14.37
N LEU A 157 1.33 3.79 13.94
CA LEU A 157 0.42 4.45 13.01
C LEU A 157 -1.00 3.99 13.29
N ARG A 158 -1.97 4.78 12.84
CA ARG A 158 -3.38 4.43 12.99
C ARG A 158 -3.71 3.17 12.19
N GLU A 159 -4.77 2.47 12.60
CA GLU A 159 -5.31 1.35 11.84
C GLU A 159 -5.68 1.81 10.42
N PRO A 160 -5.62 0.93 9.41
CA PRO A 160 -5.99 1.33 8.06
C PRO A 160 -7.46 1.74 8.00
N ASP A 161 -7.76 2.70 7.11
CA ASP A 161 -9.14 3.12 6.89
C ASP A 161 -9.96 2.04 6.18
N VAL A 162 -9.30 1.29 5.30
CA VAL A 162 -9.92 0.22 4.52
C VAL A 162 -8.97 -0.98 4.51
N VAL A 163 -9.52 -2.17 4.68
CA VAL A 163 -8.81 -3.44 4.48
C VAL A 163 -9.52 -4.19 3.37
N ALA A 164 -8.81 -4.55 2.32
CA ALA A 164 -9.38 -5.23 1.17
C ALA A 164 -8.32 -6.08 0.47
N ASP A 165 -8.76 -7.09 -0.28
CA ASP A 165 -7.88 -7.85 -1.16
C ASP A 165 -7.66 -7.04 -2.44
N ILE A 166 -6.46 -6.52 -2.61
CA ILE A 166 -6.10 -5.69 -3.78
C ILE A 166 -4.86 -6.18 -4.52
N ARG A 167 -4.34 -7.33 -4.15
CA ARG A 167 -3.15 -7.90 -4.79
C ARG A 167 -3.50 -8.88 -5.90
N ASN A 168 -2.56 -9.07 -6.81
CA ASN A 168 -2.65 -10.15 -7.78
C ASN A 168 -2.57 -11.48 -7.07
N VAL A 169 -3.30 -12.47 -7.61
CA VAL A 169 -3.18 -13.85 -7.14
C VAL A 169 -1.78 -14.39 -7.51
N VAL A 170 -1.28 -15.30 -6.67
CA VAL A 170 -0.03 -16.00 -6.90
C VAL A 170 -0.29 -17.50 -6.90
N GLU A 171 0.61 -18.28 -7.49
CA GLU A 171 0.50 -19.74 -7.42
C GLU A 171 0.50 -20.18 -5.96
N GLY A 172 -0.41 -21.09 -5.64
CA GLY A 172 -0.57 -21.59 -4.29
C GLY A 172 -1.69 -20.92 -3.50
N ASP A 173 -2.21 -19.79 -3.97
CA ASP A 173 -3.40 -19.19 -3.33
C ASP A 173 -4.61 -20.12 -3.49
N VAL A 174 -5.45 -20.15 -2.47
CA VAL A 174 -6.70 -20.91 -2.53
C VAL A 174 -7.62 -20.24 -3.54
N SER A 175 -8.25 -21.04 -4.41
CA SER A 175 -9.20 -20.51 -5.38
C SER A 175 -10.43 -19.90 -4.69
N PRO A 176 -11.14 -18.97 -5.34
CA PRO A 176 -12.32 -18.33 -4.72
C PRO A 176 -13.42 -19.29 -4.30
N ASP A 177 -13.50 -20.47 -4.92
CA ASP A 177 -14.48 -21.49 -4.55
C ASP A 177 -13.98 -22.46 -3.46
N GLY A 178 -12.75 -22.28 -2.99
CA GLY A 178 -12.15 -23.11 -1.95
C GLY A 178 -11.74 -24.52 -2.39
N LYS A 179 -11.80 -24.82 -3.71
CA LYS A 179 -11.59 -26.19 -4.20
C LYS A 179 -10.20 -26.47 -4.76
N GLY A 180 -9.27 -25.55 -4.62
CA GLY A 180 -7.93 -25.76 -5.14
C GLY A 180 -7.08 -24.51 -5.03
N THR A 181 -5.94 -24.53 -5.70
CA THR A 181 -5.03 -23.41 -5.75
C THR A 181 -5.06 -22.77 -7.14
N LEU A 182 -4.79 -21.45 -7.16
CA LEU A 182 -4.78 -20.68 -8.39
C LEU A 182 -3.41 -20.78 -9.06
N LYS A 183 -3.42 -20.69 -10.39
CA LYS A 183 -2.19 -20.52 -11.18
C LYS A 183 -2.24 -19.17 -11.85
N MET A 184 -1.08 -18.53 -11.94
CA MET A 184 -0.96 -17.26 -12.62
C MET A 184 -1.30 -17.40 -14.10
N GLN A 185 -2.16 -16.50 -14.59
CA GLN A 185 -2.38 -16.33 -16.02
C GLN A 185 -1.50 -15.19 -16.50
N ARG A 186 -0.55 -15.52 -17.36
CA ARG A 186 0.38 -14.53 -17.91
C ARG A 186 -0.32 -13.72 -19.00
N GLY A 187 0.08 -12.47 -19.15
CA GLY A 187 -0.40 -11.59 -20.20
C GLY A 187 -1.27 -10.49 -19.64
N ILE A 188 -2.48 -10.79 -19.14
CA ILE A 188 -3.39 -9.78 -18.62
C ILE A 188 -2.82 -9.12 -17.37
N GLU A 189 -2.37 -9.89 -16.39
CA GLU A 189 -1.74 -9.33 -15.20
C GLU A 189 -0.48 -8.54 -15.54
N ALA A 190 0.31 -9.03 -16.52
CA ALA A 190 1.51 -8.34 -16.92
C ALA A 190 1.23 -6.95 -17.49
N VAL A 191 0.13 -6.79 -18.24
CA VAL A 191 -0.26 -5.49 -18.79
C VAL A 191 -0.67 -4.54 -17.67
N SER A 192 -1.56 -4.96 -16.78
CA SER A 192 -1.97 -4.14 -15.64
C SER A 192 -0.79 -3.79 -14.74
N TYR A 193 0.06 -4.75 -14.46
CA TYR A 193 1.24 -4.57 -13.64
C TYR A 193 2.20 -3.53 -14.24
N THR A 194 2.48 -3.65 -15.54
CA THR A 194 3.36 -2.71 -16.23
C THR A 194 2.79 -1.30 -16.20
N HIS A 195 1.49 -1.15 -16.36
CA HIS A 195 0.83 0.16 -16.35
C HIS A 195 0.99 0.87 -14.99
N LEU A 196 0.88 0.13 -13.90
CA LEU A 196 0.94 0.69 -12.54
C LEU A 196 2.35 0.72 -11.95
N ARG A 197 3.23 -0.13 -12.44
CA ARG A 197 4.55 -0.37 -11.85
C ARG A 197 5.44 0.87 -11.76
N ALA A 198 5.33 1.77 -12.73
CA ALA A 198 6.16 2.97 -12.76
C ALA A 198 6.00 3.86 -11.52
N HIS A 199 4.90 3.70 -10.79
CA HIS A 199 4.55 4.51 -9.63
C HIS A 199 4.58 3.73 -8.32
N GLU A 200 5.04 2.48 -8.35
CA GLU A 200 5.26 1.73 -7.11
C GLU A 200 6.44 2.31 -6.34
N THR A 201 6.25 2.51 -5.04
CA THR A 201 7.30 2.97 -4.14
C THR A 201 7.32 2.13 -2.88
N THR A 202 8.44 2.11 -2.20
CA THR A 202 8.55 1.41 -0.91
C THR A 202 8.49 2.36 0.27
#